data_16c4b3461d288af67b3017d60a67e89e
#
_entry.id   16c4b3461d288af67b3017d60a67e89e
#
_cell.length_a   1.000
_cell.length_b   1.000
_cell.length_c   1.000
_cell.angle_alpha   90.00
_cell.angle_beta   90.00
_cell.angle_gamma   90.00
#
_symmetry.space_group_name_H-M   'P 1'
#
loop_
_entity.id
_entity.type
_entity.pdbx_description
1 polymer ?
#
loop_
_entity_poly.entity_id
_entity_poly.type
_entity_poly.pdbx_seq_one_letter_code
_entity_poly.pdbx_strand_id
1 'polypeptide(L)'
;MSLTYTEIQAITEDYFKLDGRQVTDIYFNTSFFMKHFMDQKKGLFERPSGGERIRVPLEFDEGQGGFYARGGTISSDDNDVVNCAYFLWKNAYGNATIYDEDEIKNAGDYAIVSLITQKVANAQKTVTKKIANQIYNQDADSSVNITGLKACCFAGTSTQYGGITPTDLVASDGSYPWRGINTTTTEGISLKVIRELASTAKLYDGPKGKPNVGLTTETLFNTISGILQTQQRFTQDTDTAKAGFTNLVFENKLIAADDYCPSGYLFLLNSNFIGWAIHRDGYFARTPWADLVTANVFGRTMKIKWHGNLIVSNRRAHAAHSNLS
;
A
#
# COMPACT_ATOMS: atom_id res chain seq x y z
N MET A 1 1.49 -25.16 18.37
CA MET A 1 1.83 -26.39 17.61
C MET A 1 3.32 -26.59 17.82
N SER A 2 3.74 -27.72 18.38
CA SER A 2 5.15 -28.10 18.40
C SER A 2 5.59 -28.40 16.95
N LEU A 3 6.88 -28.20 16.64
CA LEU A 3 7.43 -28.58 15.35
C LEU A 3 7.18 -30.09 15.10
N THR A 4 6.72 -30.45 13.93
CA THR A 4 6.59 -31.84 13.54
C THR A 4 7.98 -32.47 13.34
N TYR A 5 8.09 -33.79 13.40
CA TYR A 5 9.35 -34.50 13.15
C TYR A 5 9.97 -34.12 11.81
N THR A 6 9.13 -33.94 10.77
CA THR A 6 9.58 -33.51 9.44
C THR A 6 10.13 -32.09 9.39
N GLU A 7 9.52 -31.17 10.16
CA GLU A 7 10.01 -29.78 10.26
C GLU A 7 11.35 -29.73 11.03
N ILE A 8 11.50 -30.55 12.07
CA ILE A 8 12.76 -30.68 12.81
C ILE A 8 13.85 -31.29 11.93
N GLN A 9 13.55 -32.32 11.13
CA GLN A 9 14.46 -32.89 10.17
C GLN A 9 14.93 -31.85 9.16
N ALA A 10 14.03 -31.07 8.58
CA ALA A 10 14.37 -30.00 7.65
C ALA A 10 15.28 -28.92 8.24
N ILE A 11 15.28 -28.76 9.56
CA ILE A 11 16.12 -27.78 10.26
C ILE A 11 17.47 -28.39 10.68
N THR A 12 17.50 -29.67 11.02
CA THR A 12 18.67 -30.31 11.66
C THR A 12 19.49 -31.18 10.72
N GLU A 13 18.91 -31.70 9.64
CA GLU A 13 19.65 -32.50 8.66
C GLU A 13 20.43 -31.65 7.68
N ASP A 14 21.53 -32.21 7.15
CA ASP A 14 22.46 -31.52 6.28
C ASP A 14 21.99 -31.61 4.82
N TYR A 15 20.77 -31.12 4.60
CA TYR A 15 20.25 -30.95 3.25
C TYR A 15 20.96 -29.83 2.50
N PHE A 16 20.79 -29.79 1.20
CA PHE A 16 21.29 -28.80 0.28
C PHE A 16 21.20 -27.40 0.87
N LYS A 17 22.31 -26.88 1.40
CA LYS A 17 22.37 -25.53 1.95
C LYS A 17 22.94 -24.60 0.91
N LEU A 18 22.08 -23.77 0.35
CA LEU A 18 22.52 -22.61 -0.40
C LEU A 18 23.03 -21.56 0.61
N ASP A 19 24.27 -21.14 0.40
CA ASP A 19 24.85 -19.99 1.10
C ASP A 19 24.87 -20.08 2.64
N GLY A 20 25.55 -21.08 3.18
CA GLY A 20 25.93 -21.08 4.60
C GLY A 20 24.79 -21.04 5.62
N ARG A 21 23.89 -22.03 5.59
CA ARG A 21 22.86 -22.24 6.61
C ARG A 21 21.65 -21.29 6.58
N GLN A 22 21.26 -20.79 5.42
CA GLN A 22 20.03 -20.00 5.28
C GLN A 22 18.86 -20.89 4.82
N VAL A 23 17.68 -20.66 5.43
CA VAL A 23 16.44 -21.28 4.99
C VAL A 23 15.92 -20.56 3.75
N THR A 24 15.66 -21.32 2.68
CA THR A 24 15.10 -20.75 1.46
C THR A 24 13.64 -20.38 1.68
N ASP A 25 13.29 -19.16 1.33
CA ASP A 25 11.91 -18.67 1.39
C ASP A 25 11.18 -18.96 0.07
N ILE A 26 10.17 -19.81 0.13
CA ILE A 26 9.35 -20.19 -1.02
C ILE A 26 7.89 -19.71 -0.89
N TYR A 27 7.57 -18.97 0.16
CA TYR A 27 6.18 -18.65 0.51
C TYR A 27 5.81 -17.16 0.39
N PHE A 28 6.77 -16.25 0.63
CA PHE A 28 6.45 -14.84 0.69
C PHE A 28 6.71 -14.15 -0.65
N ASN A 29 5.64 -13.61 -1.21
CA ASN A 29 5.69 -12.80 -2.41
C ASN A 29 6.20 -11.39 -2.11
N THR A 30 6.73 -10.74 -3.12
CA THR A 30 7.29 -9.40 -3.03
C THR A 30 6.22 -8.37 -3.43
N SER A 31 6.03 -7.33 -2.62
CA SER A 31 5.16 -6.22 -2.96
C SER A 31 5.97 -5.01 -3.43
N PHE A 32 5.73 -4.59 -4.67
CA PHE A 32 6.32 -3.36 -5.20
C PHE A 32 5.86 -2.14 -4.43
N PHE A 33 4.55 -2.05 -4.11
CA PHE A 33 3.98 -0.94 -3.36
C PHE A 33 4.68 -0.74 -2.01
N MET A 34 4.86 -1.82 -1.24
CA MET A 34 5.52 -1.77 0.06
C MET A 34 6.95 -1.26 -0.07
N LYS A 35 7.71 -1.76 -1.04
CA LYS A 35 9.09 -1.35 -1.26
C LYS A 35 9.20 0.10 -1.73
N HIS A 36 8.36 0.51 -2.65
CA HIS A 36 8.39 1.85 -3.22
C HIS A 36 7.95 2.92 -2.20
N PHE A 37 6.82 2.73 -1.53
CA PHE A 37 6.24 3.76 -0.66
C PHE A 37 6.68 3.65 0.80
N MET A 38 7.03 2.47 1.30
CA MET A 38 7.44 2.29 2.69
C MET A 38 8.95 2.26 2.86
N ASP A 39 9.68 1.42 2.12
CA ASP A 39 11.13 1.27 2.27
C ASP A 39 11.89 2.43 1.62
N GLN A 40 11.56 2.76 0.37
CA GLN A 40 12.18 3.88 -0.35
C GLN A 40 11.59 5.25 0.02
N LYS A 41 10.47 5.27 0.74
CA LYS A 41 9.77 6.50 1.17
C LYS A 41 9.45 7.44 0.01
N LYS A 42 9.17 6.90 -1.16
CA LYS A 42 8.74 7.67 -2.32
C LYS A 42 7.23 7.93 -2.19
N GLY A 43 6.89 9.16 -1.82
CA GLY A 43 5.51 9.57 -1.53
C GLY A 43 5.43 10.33 -0.21
N LEU A 44 4.21 10.56 0.26
CA LEU A 44 3.99 11.13 1.59
C LEU A 44 4.45 10.11 2.65
N PHE A 45 5.33 10.51 3.53
CA PHE A 45 5.79 9.65 4.60
C PHE A 45 5.92 10.44 5.89
N GLU A 46 5.01 10.21 6.82
CA GLU A 46 4.94 10.93 8.08
C GLU A 46 5.11 9.98 9.27
N ARG A 47 5.77 10.47 10.32
CA ARG A 47 5.93 9.78 11.60
C ARG A 47 5.40 10.61 12.75
N PRO A 48 4.08 10.76 12.88
CA PRO A 48 3.51 11.46 14.00
C PRO A 48 3.78 10.71 15.30
N SER A 49 3.94 11.48 16.38
CA SER A 49 4.22 10.96 17.72
C SER A 49 2.97 10.60 18.52
N GLY A 50 1.78 10.80 17.96
CA GLY A 50 0.51 10.50 18.61
C GLY A 50 -0.67 11.20 17.97
N GLY A 51 -1.77 11.27 18.67
CA GLY A 51 -3.05 11.80 18.22
C GLY A 51 -4.08 10.69 18.05
N GLU A 52 -5.34 10.98 18.26
CA GLU A 52 -6.44 10.02 18.10
C GLU A 52 -6.66 9.64 16.64
N ARG A 53 -6.47 10.58 15.73
CA ARG A 53 -6.70 10.45 14.30
C ARG A 53 -5.63 11.19 13.52
N ILE A 54 -5.36 10.72 12.30
CA ILE A 54 -4.49 11.41 11.35
C ILE A 54 -5.40 12.37 10.56
N ARG A 55 -5.08 13.66 10.59
CA ARG A 55 -5.84 14.70 9.89
C ARG A 55 -5.15 15.09 8.61
N VAL A 56 -5.93 15.20 7.54
CA VAL A 56 -5.48 15.68 6.24
C VAL A 56 -6.39 16.84 5.83
N PRO A 57 -5.91 18.10 5.87
CA PRO A 57 -6.70 19.24 5.45
C PRO A 57 -6.94 19.19 3.94
N LEU A 58 -8.13 19.55 3.50
CA LEU A 58 -8.60 19.51 2.12
C LEU A 58 -9.19 20.85 1.76
N GLU A 59 -8.84 21.35 0.58
CA GLU A 59 -9.55 22.41 -0.11
C GLU A 59 -10.40 21.77 -1.19
N PHE A 60 -11.72 21.97 -1.16
CA PHE A 60 -12.66 21.25 -1.99
C PHE A 60 -13.49 22.11 -2.94
N ASP A 61 -13.49 23.42 -2.75
CA ASP A 61 -14.26 24.36 -3.57
C ASP A 61 -13.47 25.65 -3.80
N GLU A 62 -13.94 26.46 -4.71
CA GLU A 62 -13.39 27.80 -4.97
C GLU A 62 -14.15 28.89 -4.17
N GLY A 63 -13.42 29.92 -3.77
CA GLY A 63 -14.02 31.09 -3.15
C GLY A 63 -14.88 31.89 -4.14
N GLN A 64 -15.72 32.77 -3.62
CA GLN A 64 -16.54 33.66 -4.44
C GLN A 64 -15.67 34.57 -5.31
N GLY A 65 -15.94 34.59 -6.62
CA GLY A 65 -15.23 35.41 -7.58
C GLY A 65 -16.04 35.65 -8.83
N GLY A 66 -15.83 36.76 -9.52
CA GLY A 66 -16.55 37.05 -10.75
C GLY A 66 -16.09 38.35 -11.42
N PHE A 67 -16.68 38.63 -12.57
CA PHE A 67 -16.46 39.87 -13.31
C PHE A 67 -17.56 40.86 -12.96
N TYR A 68 -17.22 42.14 -12.84
CA TYR A 68 -18.17 43.20 -12.58
C TYR A 68 -18.03 44.36 -13.58
N ALA A 69 -19.15 44.99 -13.93
CA ALA A 69 -19.15 46.21 -14.76
C ALA A 69 -18.90 47.43 -13.90
N ARG A 70 -18.47 48.55 -14.52
CA ARG A 70 -18.27 49.82 -13.80
C ARG A 70 -19.59 50.25 -13.09
N GLY A 71 -19.51 50.34 -11.74
CA GLY A 71 -20.66 50.67 -10.90
C GLY A 71 -21.57 49.46 -10.56
N GLY A 72 -21.16 48.22 -10.93
CA GLY A 72 -21.87 47.00 -10.54
C GLY A 72 -21.61 46.64 -9.06
N THR A 73 -22.56 45.96 -8.45
CA THR A 73 -22.44 45.39 -7.09
C THR A 73 -21.63 44.10 -7.14
N ILE A 74 -20.73 43.95 -6.14
CA ILE A 74 -19.94 42.73 -5.93
C ILE A 74 -20.61 41.96 -4.77
N SER A 75 -20.79 40.64 -4.94
CA SER A 75 -21.23 39.77 -3.84
C SER A 75 -20.15 39.69 -2.76
N SER A 76 -20.61 39.76 -1.51
CA SER A 76 -19.75 39.58 -0.31
C SER A 76 -20.04 38.24 0.37
N ASP A 77 -20.71 37.30 -0.32
CA ASP A 77 -21.00 35.97 0.23
C ASP A 77 -19.69 35.19 0.40
N ASP A 78 -19.63 34.37 1.42
CA ASP A 78 -18.50 33.49 1.71
C ASP A 78 -18.93 32.03 1.51
N ASN A 79 -18.04 31.22 0.96
CA ASN A 79 -18.25 29.79 0.79
C ASN A 79 -17.28 29.04 1.70
N ASP A 80 -17.76 27.96 2.31
CA ASP A 80 -16.89 27.01 3.00
C ASP A 80 -16.06 26.25 1.96
N VAL A 81 -14.76 26.54 1.92
CA VAL A 81 -13.84 25.94 0.92
C VAL A 81 -12.90 24.88 1.51
N VAL A 82 -12.83 24.77 2.84
CA VAL A 82 -11.87 23.91 3.55
C VAL A 82 -12.57 22.87 4.38
N ASN A 83 -12.14 21.63 4.28
CA ASN A 83 -12.57 20.53 5.14
C ASN A 83 -11.36 19.69 5.57
N CYS A 84 -11.57 18.63 6.34
CA CYS A 84 -10.51 17.79 6.85
C CYS A 84 -10.90 16.30 6.77
N ALA A 85 -10.11 15.51 6.07
CA ALA A 85 -10.24 14.07 6.11
C ALA A 85 -9.56 13.48 7.36
N TYR A 86 -10.12 12.41 7.90
CA TYR A 86 -9.66 11.76 9.11
C TYR A 86 -9.38 10.29 8.85
N PHE A 87 -8.13 9.87 9.06
CA PHE A 87 -7.75 8.47 8.96
C PHE A 87 -7.48 7.91 10.35
N LEU A 88 -8.12 6.78 10.66
CA LEU A 88 -7.93 6.08 11.93
C LEU A 88 -6.62 5.30 11.93
N TRP A 89 -5.98 5.20 13.09
CA TRP A 89 -4.84 4.33 13.28
C TRP A 89 -5.21 2.86 13.11
N LYS A 90 -4.37 2.11 12.43
CA LYS A 90 -4.53 0.66 12.18
C LYS A 90 -3.37 -0.10 12.79
N ASN A 91 -3.67 -1.29 13.29
CA ASN A 91 -2.71 -2.13 13.97
C ASN A 91 -2.55 -3.46 13.22
N ALA A 92 -1.31 -3.80 12.89
CA ALA A 92 -0.97 -5.13 12.44
C ALA A 92 0.00 -5.78 13.43
N TYR A 93 -0.06 -7.09 13.58
CA TYR A 93 0.85 -7.82 14.44
C TYR A 93 1.33 -9.11 13.79
N GLY A 94 2.53 -9.51 14.16
CA GLY A 94 3.09 -10.83 13.89
C GLY A 94 3.53 -11.47 15.19
N ASN A 95 3.35 -12.76 15.30
CA ASN A 95 3.70 -13.54 16.49
C ASN A 95 4.88 -14.47 16.20
N ALA A 96 5.87 -14.48 17.07
CA ALA A 96 6.96 -15.43 17.07
C ALA A 96 6.89 -16.21 18.40
N THR A 97 6.53 -17.49 18.33
CA THR A 97 6.42 -18.38 19.49
C THR A 97 7.42 -19.51 19.33
N ILE A 98 8.12 -19.83 20.42
CA ILE A 98 9.11 -20.89 20.51
C ILE A 98 8.75 -21.71 21.74
N TYR A 99 8.66 -23.03 21.58
CA TYR A 99 8.45 -23.96 22.67
C TYR A 99 9.80 -24.47 23.18
N ASP A 100 9.90 -24.74 24.47
CA ASP A 100 11.15 -25.20 25.09
C ASP A 100 11.65 -26.52 24.48
N GLU A 101 10.75 -27.39 24.08
CA GLU A 101 11.14 -28.63 23.38
C GLU A 101 11.86 -28.39 22.06
N ASP A 102 11.39 -27.39 21.28
CA ASP A 102 12.00 -27.05 20.00
C ASP A 102 13.40 -26.47 20.18
N GLU A 103 13.60 -25.71 21.28
CA GLU A 103 14.88 -25.12 21.63
C GLU A 103 15.89 -26.19 22.10
N ILE A 104 15.44 -27.15 22.93
CA ILE A 104 16.26 -28.27 23.36
C ILE A 104 16.70 -29.15 22.20
N LYS A 105 15.77 -29.46 21.27
CA LYS A 105 16.06 -30.28 20.09
C LYS A 105 17.00 -29.61 19.08
N ASN A 106 17.01 -28.29 19.02
CA ASN A 106 17.86 -27.49 18.13
C ASN A 106 19.03 -26.87 18.90
N ALA A 107 19.67 -27.61 19.83
CA ALA A 107 20.77 -27.16 20.68
C ALA A 107 22.08 -27.90 20.37
N GLY A 108 23.21 -27.30 20.74
CA GLY A 108 24.54 -27.87 20.60
C GLY A 108 25.03 -28.02 19.17
N ASP A 109 25.79 -29.08 18.89
CA ASP A 109 26.39 -29.34 17.57
C ASP A 109 25.37 -29.61 16.47
N TYR A 110 24.14 -29.94 16.82
CA TYR A 110 23.02 -30.17 15.91
C TYR A 110 22.25 -28.91 15.56
N ALA A 111 22.59 -27.76 16.15
CA ALA A 111 21.94 -26.48 15.87
C ALA A 111 22.42 -25.96 14.50
N ILE A 112 21.67 -26.23 13.46
CA ILE A 112 22.00 -25.84 12.07
C ILE A 112 21.51 -24.41 11.80
N VAL A 113 20.38 -24.03 12.36
CA VAL A 113 19.71 -22.72 12.13
C VAL A 113 19.39 -22.07 13.46
N SER A 114 19.60 -20.75 13.56
CA SER A 114 19.10 -19.99 14.69
C SER A 114 17.56 -19.93 14.64
N LEU A 115 16.89 -20.83 15.35
CA LEU A 115 15.44 -20.95 15.42
C LEU A 115 14.78 -19.61 15.80
N ILE A 116 15.34 -18.89 16.75
CA ILE A 116 14.88 -17.58 17.20
C ILE A 116 14.88 -16.59 16.03
N THR A 117 16.02 -16.46 15.34
CA THR A 117 16.18 -15.53 14.21
C THR A 117 15.19 -15.84 13.10
N GLN A 118 15.02 -17.12 12.77
CA GLN A 118 14.12 -17.57 11.73
C GLN A 118 12.64 -17.28 12.07
N LYS A 119 12.21 -17.57 13.30
CA LYS A 119 10.84 -17.30 13.77
C LYS A 119 10.53 -15.80 13.79
N VAL A 120 11.50 -14.97 14.21
CA VAL A 120 11.36 -13.50 14.19
C VAL A 120 11.27 -12.97 12.76
N ALA A 121 12.15 -13.44 11.86
CA ALA A 121 12.12 -13.03 10.45
C ALA A 121 10.79 -13.42 9.77
N ASN A 122 10.30 -14.64 10.03
CA ASN A 122 9.01 -15.10 9.53
C ASN A 122 7.85 -14.24 10.05
N ALA A 123 7.83 -13.92 11.34
CA ALA A 123 6.82 -13.04 11.92
C ALA A 123 6.83 -11.64 11.26
N GLN A 124 8.00 -11.07 10.99
CA GLN A 124 8.12 -9.79 10.29
C GLN A 124 7.59 -9.87 8.85
N LYS A 125 7.97 -10.90 8.10
CA LYS A 125 7.46 -11.16 6.74
C LYS A 125 5.94 -11.34 6.74
N THR A 126 5.40 -12.04 7.75
CA THR A 126 3.96 -12.23 7.91
C THR A 126 3.21 -10.90 8.07
N VAL A 127 3.72 -9.97 8.90
CA VAL A 127 3.14 -8.63 9.04
C VAL A 127 3.16 -7.90 7.70
N THR A 128 4.30 -7.90 7.01
CA THR A 128 4.45 -7.26 5.70
C THR A 128 3.45 -7.82 4.68
N LYS A 129 3.31 -9.16 4.61
CA LYS A 129 2.33 -9.82 3.74
C LYS A 129 0.89 -9.41 4.06
N LYS A 130 0.52 -9.35 5.34
CA LYS A 130 -0.83 -8.92 5.75
C LYS A 130 -1.10 -7.47 5.36
N ILE A 131 -0.14 -6.57 5.55
CA ILE A 131 -0.24 -5.17 5.14
C ILE A 131 -0.38 -5.08 3.61
N ALA A 132 0.50 -5.74 2.85
CA ALA A 132 0.47 -5.73 1.39
C ALA A 132 -0.87 -6.21 0.83
N ASN A 133 -1.41 -7.29 1.38
CA ASN A 133 -2.72 -7.80 0.97
C ASN A 133 -3.86 -6.81 1.26
N GLN A 134 -3.85 -6.16 2.42
CA GLN A 134 -4.88 -5.20 2.80
C GLN A 134 -4.88 -3.94 1.92
N ILE A 135 -3.70 -3.48 1.45
CA ILE A 135 -3.59 -2.34 0.56
C ILE A 135 -4.45 -2.50 -0.69
N TYR A 136 -4.51 -3.71 -1.25
CA TYR A 136 -5.24 -3.97 -2.49
C TYR A 136 -6.67 -4.46 -2.28
N ASN A 137 -6.95 -5.19 -1.20
CA ASN A 137 -8.20 -5.93 -1.04
C ASN A 137 -9.25 -5.23 -0.16
N GLN A 138 -8.95 -4.08 0.40
CA GLN A 138 -9.91 -3.32 1.20
C GLN A 138 -10.75 -2.39 0.31
N ASP A 139 -12.06 -2.63 0.25
CA ASP A 139 -12.99 -1.92 -0.63
C ASP A 139 -13.63 -0.67 0.01
N ALA A 140 -13.57 -0.54 1.34
CA ALA A 140 -14.16 0.57 2.08
C ALA A 140 -13.33 0.90 3.33
N ASP A 141 -13.62 2.05 3.96
CA ASP A 141 -13.06 2.36 5.28
C ASP A 141 -13.51 1.31 6.31
N SER A 142 -12.57 0.84 7.10
CA SER A 142 -12.78 -0.16 8.14
C SER A 142 -12.26 0.35 9.47
N SER A 143 -12.81 -0.14 10.56
CA SER A 143 -12.28 0.16 11.91
C SER A 143 -10.95 -0.57 12.19
N VAL A 144 -10.72 -1.72 11.55
CA VAL A 144 -9.59 -2.62 11.83
C VAL A 144 -8.58 -2.63 10.68
N ASN A 145 -9.04 -2.73 9.43
CA ASN A 145 -8.20 -2.92 8.25
C ASN A 145 -7.61 -1.60 7.75
N ILE A 146 -6.44 -1.68 7.11
CA ILE A 146 -5.80 -0.52 6.46
C ILE A 146 -6.70 -0.02 5.34
N THR A 147 -6.81 1.30 5.21
CA THR A 147 -7.58 1.95 4.14
C THR A 147 -6.90 1.71 2.79
N GLY A 148 -7.50 0.89 1.93
CA GLY A 148 -6.85 0.34 0.73
C GLY A 148 -6.98 1.22 -0.52
N LEU A 149 -6.28 0.80 -1.60
CA LEU A 149 -6.30 1.47 -2.91
C LEU A 149 -7.66 1.36 -3.59
N LYS A 150 -8.35 0.23 -3.45
CA LYS A 150 -9.71 0.09 -3.98
C LYS A 150 -10.67 1.09 -3.34
N ALA A 151 -10.61 1.27 -2.02
CA ALA A 151 -11.40 2.28 -1.32
C ALA A 151 -11.04 3.69 -1.77
N CYS A 152 -9.75 3.99 -1.95
CA CYS A 152 -9.28 5.28 -2.46
C CYS A 152 -9.84 5.61 -3.84
N CYS A 153 -9.78 4.65 -4.78
CA CYS A 153 -10.21 4.84 -6.17
C CYS A 153 -11.71 4.57 -6.37
N PHE A 154 -12.46 4.14 -5.35
CA PHE A 154 -13.88 3.83 -5.49
C PHE A 154 -14.68 5.04 -5.99
N ALA A 155 -15.39 4.86 -7.11
CA ALA A 155 -16.10 5.93 -7.82
C ALA A 155 -17.54 6.17 -7.34
N GLY A 156 -18.02 5.41 -6.34
CA GLY A 156 -19.34 5.61 -5.73
C GLY A 156 -19.38 6.89 -4.89
N THR A 157 -20.57 7.47 -4.79
CA THR A 157 -20.81 8.72 -4.03
C THR A 157 -21.27 8.48 -2.60
N SER A 158 -21.69 7.24 -2.27
CA SER A 158 -22.24 6.86 -0.97
C SER A 158 -21.24 6.20 -0.01
N THR A 159 -20.05 5.83 -0.49
CA THR A 159 -19.06 5.13 0.32
C THR A 159 -18.10 6.13 0.97
N GLN A 160 -18.02 6.08 2.29
CA GLN A 160 -17.13 6.91 3.08
C GLN A 160 -15.65 6.55 2.84
N TYR A 161 -14.82 7.57 2.77
CA TYR A 161 -13.36 7.45 2.71
C TYR A 161 -12.71 8.58 3.49
N GLY A 162 -11.82 8.25 4.43
CA GLY A 162 -11.20 9.25 5.30
C GLY A 162 -12.21 10.02 6.14
N GLY A 163 -13.28 9.35 6.61
CA GLY A 163 -14.33 9.96 7.41
C GLY A 163 -15.30 10.86 6.65
N ILE A 164 -15.15 10.99 5.32
CA ILE A 164 -15.98 11.87 4.47
C ILE A 164 -16.68 11.03 3.40
N THR A 165 -18.00 11.22 3.25
CA THR A 165 -18.76 10.71 2.12
C THR A 165 -18.67 11.73 0.97
N PRO A 166 -18.47 11.33 -0.29
CA PRO A 166 -18.39 12.30 -1.39
C PRO A 166 -19.58 13.26 -1.49
N THR A 167 -20.77 12.81 -1.08
CA THR A 167 -21.98 13.65 -1.01
C THR A 167 -21.93 14.74 0.07
N ASP A 168 -21.04 14.63 1.05
CA ASP A 168 -20.86 15.63 2.11
C ASP A 168 -19.96 16.79 1.66
N LEU A 169 -19.24 16.63 0.55
CA LEU A 169 -18.39 17.64 -0.07
C LEU A 169 -18.84 17.84 -1.52
N VAL A 170 -19.75 18.75 -1.72
CA VAL A 170 -20.24 19.15 -3.05
C VAL A 170 -19.68 20.53 -3.33
N ALA A 171 -18.94 20.66 -4.42
CA ALA A 171 -18.42 21.95 -4.88
C ALA A 171 -19.53 22.81 -5.49
N SER A 172 -19.29 24.10 -5.62
CA SER A 172 -20.26 25.08 -6.16
C SER A 172 -20.71 24.73 -7.58
N ASP A 173 -19.91 24.01 -8.34
CA ASP A 173 -20.23 23.50 -9.69
C ASP A 173 -21.08 22.21 -9.68
N GLY A 174 -21.43 21.70 -8.50
CA GLY A 174 -22.17 20.44 -8.30
C GLY A 174 -21.30 19.18 -8.43
N SER A 175 -20.00 19.30 -8.58
CA SER A 175 -19.09 18.17 -8.63
C SER A 175 -18.80 17.61 -7.23
N TYR A 176 -18.27 16.38 -7.18
CA TYR A 176 -17.86 15.71 -5.96
C TYR A 176 -16.32 15.61 -5.90
N PRO A 177 -15.61 16.63 -5.39
CA PRO A 177 -14.15 16.66 -5.38
C PRO A 177 -13.48 15.51 -4.62
N TRP A 178 -14.17 14.94 -3.62
CA TRP A 178 -13.70 13.80 -2.84
C TRP A 178 -14.12 12.44 -3.39
N ARG A 179 -14.56 12.38 -4.64
CA ARG A 179 -14.91 11.14 -5.33
C ARG A 179 -13.66 10.46 -5.91
N GLY A 180 -13.53 9.14 -5.74
CA GLY A 180 -12.49 8.35 -6.40
C GLY A 180 -12.77 8.17 -7.91
N ILE A 181 -11.79 7.72 -8.66
CA ILE A 181 -11.88 7.46 -10.10
C ILE A 181 -11.64 5.97 -10.32
N ASN A 182 -12.69 5.27 -10.80
CA ASN A 182 -12.59 3.86 -11.19
C ASN A 182 -13.38 3.63 -12.47
N THR A 183 -12.71 3.13 -13.49
CA THR A 183 -13.31 2.66 -14.73
C THR A 183 -13.58 1.16 -14.61
N THR A 184 -14.82 0.74 -14.89
CA THR A 184 -15.26 -0.66 -14.73
C THR A 184 -15.59 -1.34 -16.07
N THR A 185 -15.33 -0.68 -17.20
CA THR A 185 -15.56 -1.22 -18.53
C THR A 185 -14.67 -2.43 -18.77
N THR A 186 -15.23 -3.52 -19.28
CA THR A 186 -14.45 -4.69 -19.66
C THR A 186 -13.79 -4.44 -21.01
N GLU A 187 -12.47 -4.35 -21.03
CA GLU A 187 -11.70 -4.10 -22.25
C GLU A 187 -10.28 -4.68 -22.15
N GLY A 188 -9.65 -4.89 -23.29
CA GLY A 188 -8.25 -5.29 -23.36
C GLY A 188 -7.32 -4.14 -23.00
N ILE A 189 -6.24 -4.45 -22.29
CA ILE A 189 -5.24 -3.45 -21.95
C ILE A 189 -4.58 -2.88 -23.22
N SER A 190 -4.50 -1.55 -23.32
CA SER A 190 -3.84 -0.85 -24.42
C SER A 190 -3.20 0.45 -23.94
N LEU A 191 -2.27 1.00 -24.72
CA LEU A 191 -1.67 2.29 -24.40
C LEU A 191 -2.67 3.44 -24.40
N LYS A 192 -3.75 3.30 -25.18
CA LYS A 192 -4.88 4.24 -25.21
C LYS A 192 -5.58 4.26 -23.85
N VAL A 193 -5.95 3.10 -23.33
CA VAL A 193 -6.61 2.95 -22.01
C VAL A 193 -5.76 3.55 -20.88
N ILE A 194 -4.44 3.31 -20.90
CA ILE A 194 -3.54 3.90 -19.91
C ILE A 194 -3.52 5.44 -19.98
N ARG A 195 -3.53 6.00 -21.19
CA ARG A 195 -3.57 7.47 -21.40
C ARG A 195 -4.89 8.07 -20.96
N GLU A 196 -5.99 7.46 -21.31
CA GLU A 196 -7.35 7.90 -20.93
C GLU A 196 -7.50 7.89 -19.40
N LEU A 197 -7.11 6.78 -18.76
CA LEU A 197 -7.13 6.69 -17.31
C LEU A 197 -6.23 7.74 -16.62
N ALA A 198 -5.04 7.98 -17.17
CA ALA A 198 -4.14 9.02 -16.66
C ALA A 198 -4.67 10.44 -16.90
N SER A 199 -5.47 10.65 -17.93
CA SER A 199 -6.09 11.94 -18.21
C SER A 199 -7.24 12.24 -17.24
N THR A 200 -8.00 11.25 -16.83
CA THR A 200 -9.06 11.42 -15.82
C THR A 200 -8.52 11.74 -14.44
N ALA A 201 -7.34 11.22 -14.08
CA ALA A 201 -6.68 11.47 -12.80
C ALA A 201 -5.77 12.72 -12.82
N LYS A 202 -5.82 13.52 -13.87
CA LYS A 202 -4.96 14.70 -14.00
C LYS A 202 -5.51 15.85 -13.16
N LEU A 203 -4.66 16.39 -12.29
CA LEU A 203 -4.88 17.67 -11.61
C LEU A 203 -4.20 18.82 -12.37
N TYR A 204 -4.64 20.05 -12.12
CA TYR A 204 -4.09 21.24 -12.77
C TYR A 204 -2.73 21.70 -12.22
N ASP A 205 -2.10 20.93 -11.35
CA ASP A 205 -0.81 21.24 -10.71
C ASP A 205 0.41 20.86 -11.59
N GLY A 206 0.31 21.09 -12.88
CA GLY A 206 1.41 20.87 -13.83
C GLY A 206 1.94 19.44 -13.85
N PRO A 207 3.26 19.24 -13.89
CA PRO A 207 3.87 17.89 -13.91
C PRO A 207 3.60 17.08 -12.65
N LYS A 208 3.44 17.70 -11.49
CA LYS A 208 3.16 17.05 -10.21
C LYS A 208 1.71 16.55 -10.10
N GLY A 209 0.80 17.10 -10.89
CA GLY A 209 -0.61 16.74 -10.88
C GLY A 209 -0.95 15.49 -11.66
N LYS A 210 0.01 14.83 -12.33
CA LYS A 210 -0.23 13.60 -13.11
C LYS A 210 0.17 12.36 -12.32
N PRO A 211 -0.55 11.23 -12.49
CA PRO A 211 -0.12 9.94 -11.97
C PRO A 211 1.28 9.58 -12.49
N ASN A 212 2.13 9.08 -11.62
CA ASN A 212 3.52 8.72 -11.92
C ASN A 212 3.85 7.25 -11.61
N VAL A 213 2.99 6.53 -10.91
CA VAL A 213 3.17 5.12 -10.56
C VAL A 213 1.97 4.32 -11.05
N GLY A 214 2.22 3.26 -11.82
CA GLY A 214 1.24 2.28 -12.26
C GLY A 214 1.49 0.93 -11.59
N LEU A 215 0.45 0.32 -11.03
CA LEU A 215 0.51 -0.98 -10.38
C LEU A 215 -0.50 -1.92 -11.02
N THR A 216 -0.05 -3.10 -11.38
CA THR A 216 -0.88 -4.08 -12.06
C THR A 216 -0.42 -5.51 -11.74
N THR A 217 -1.13 -6.49 -12.26
CA THR A 217 -0.71 -7.90 -12.18
C THR A 217 0.41 -8.20 -13.19
N GLU A 218 1.14 -9.27 -12.96
CA GLU A 218 2.21 -9.71 -13.87
C GLU A 218 1.66 -10.01 -15.28
N THR A 219 0.47 -10.58 -15.39
CA THR A 219 -0.19 -10.87 -16.67
C THR A 219 -0.41 -9.61 -17.50
N LEU A 220 -1.02 -8.58 -16.92
CA LEU A 220 -1.25 -7.31 -17.59
C LEU A 220 0.07 -6.57 -17.87
N PHE A 221 1.03 -6.66 -16.95
CA PHE A 221 2.37 -6.10 -17.14
C PHE A 221 3.06 -6.70 -18.37
N ASN A 222 3.03 -8.03 -18.53
CA ASN A 222 3.60 -8.71 -19.68
C ASN A 222 2.91 -8.30 -20.99
N THR A 223 1.60 -8.12 -20.98
CA THR A 223 0.86 -7.60 -22.13
C THR A 223 1.29 -6.17 -22.50
N ILE A 224 1.41 -5.28 -21.51
CA ILE A 224 1.92 -3.90 -21.73
C ILE A 224 3.34 -3.93 -22.28
N SER A 225 4.21 -4.79 -21.73
CA SER A 225 5.59 -4.97 -22.21
C SER A 225 5.62 -5.41 -23.67
N GLY A 226 4.78 -6.37 -24.05
CA GLY A 226 4.65 -6.82 -25.44
C GLY A 226 4.22 -5.72 -26.41
N ILE A 227 3.26 -4.87 -26.01
CA ILE A 227 2.82 -3.73 -26.79
C ILE A 227 3.93 -2.68 -26.95
N LEU A 228 4.70 -2.42 -25.89
CA LEU A 228 5.82 -1.47 -25.92
C LEU A 228 7.01 -1.97 -26.73
N GLN A 229 7.30 -3.27 -26.73
CA GLN A 229 8.36 -3.86 -27.53
C GLN A 229 8.18 -3.60 -29.02
N THR A 230 6.94 -3.66 -29.52
CA THR A 230 6.65 -3.35 -30.94
C THR A 230 6.94 -1.89 -31.30
N GLN A 231 6.97 -0.99 -30.31
CA GLN A 231 7.24 0.44 -30.50
C GLN A 231 8.69 0.85 -30.16
N GLN A 232 9.53 -0.08 -29.71
CA GLN A 232 10.95 0.14 -29.36
C GLN A 232 11.21 1.33 -28.40
N ARG A 233 10.29 1.64 -27.49
CA ARG A 233 10.35 2.83 -26.63
C ARG A 233 10.06 2.51 -25.15
N PHE A 234 10.91 1.72 -24.52
CA PHE A 234 10.86 1.63 -23.06
C PHE A 234 12.22 1.91 -22.44
N THR A 235 12.19 2.66 -21.35
CA THR A 235 13.35 2.93 -20.50
C THR A 235 13.08 2.33 -19.13
N GLN A 236 14.08 1.67 -18.54
CA GLN A 236 13.99 1.21 -17.17
C GLN A 236 14.38 2.32 -16.20
N ASP A 237 13.63 2.48 -15.12
CA ASP A 237 14.06 3.30 -13.99
C ASP A 237 15.15 2.59 -13.20
N THR A 238 16.33 3.19 -13.14
CA THR A 238 17.53 2.60 -12.56
C THR A 238 17.38 2.31 -11.06
N ASP A 239 16.69 3.14 -10.32
CA ASP A 239 16.52 2.96 -8.87
C ASP A 239 15.61 1.78 -8.55
N THR A 240 14.53 1.61 -9.32
CA THR A 240 13.60 0.51 -9.15
C THR A 240 14.20 -0.82 -9.65
N ALA A 241 14.99 -0.79 -10.71
CA ALA A 241 15.71 -1.96 -11.19
C ALA A 241 16.73 -2.46 -10.16
N LYS A 242 17.45 -1.57 -9.48
CA LYS A 242 18.34 -1.92 -8.36
C LYS A 242 17.59 -2.57 -7.18
N ALA A 243 16.31 -2.29 -7.04
CA ALA A 243 15.46 -2.90 -6.02
C ALA A 243 15.03 -4.34 -6.37
N GLY A 244 15.37 -4.85 -7.56
CA GLY A 244 15.07 -6.22 -8.00
C GLY A 244 13.68 -6.40 -8.59
N PHE A 245 12.98 -5.29 -8.95
CA PHE A 245 11.72 -5.36 -9.68
C PHE A 245 11.92 -5.10 -11.16
N THR A 246 11.23 -5.85 -12.00
CA THR A 246 11.07 -5.51 -13.41
C THR A 246 10.06 -4.37 -13.53
N ASN A 247 10.44 -3.29 -14.18
CA ASN A 247 9.58 -2.12 -14.36
C ASN A 247 9.63 -1.61 -15.81
N LEU A 248 8.61 -0.88 -16.18
CA LEU A 248 8.51 -0.19 -17.46
C LEU A 248 8.22 1.29 -17.19
N VAL A 249 8.88 2.18 -17.92
CA VAL A 249 8.56 3.60 -17.89
C VAL A 249 7.82 3.97 -19.18
N PHE A 250 6.58 4.40 -19.03
CA PHE A 250 5.73 4.85 -20.13
C PHE A 250 5.20 6.26 -19.83
N GLU A 251 5.59 7.25 -20.67
CA GLU A 251 5.20 8.66 -20.52
C GLU A 251 5.39 9.20 -19.09
N ASN A 252 6.57 8.99 -18.51
CA ASN A 252 6.94 9.33 -17.13
C ASN A 252 6.12 8.62 -16.04
N LYS A 253 5.45 7.52 -16.37
CA LYS A 253 4.76 6.65 -15.43
C LYS A 253 5.56 5.38 -15.25
N LEU A 254 5.93 5.09 -14.03
CA LEU A 254 6.60 3.86 -13.64
C LEU A 254 5.54 2.76 -13.48
N ILE A 255 5.49 1.81 -14.40
CA ILE A 255 4.55 0.68 -14.33
C ILE A 255 5.31 -0.53 -13.80
N ALA A 256 4.77 -1.15 -12.77
CA ALA A 256 5.34 -2.34 -12.13
C ALA A 256 4.27 -3.38 -11.84
N ALA A 257 4.68 -4.65 -11.88
CA ALA A 257 3.87 -5.74 -11.40
C ALA A 257 3.96 -5.85 -9.87
N ASP A 258 2.84 -6.16 -9.23
CA ASP A 258 2.77 -6.46 -7.80
C ASP A 258 1.93 -7.72 -7.59
N ASP A 259 2.51 -8.70 -6.90
CA ASP A 259 1.90 -10.03 -6.68
C ASP A 259 0.60 -9.98 -5.88
N TYR A 260 0.36 -8.89 -5.14
CA TYR A 260 -0.86 -8.69 -4.35
C TYR A 260 -1.94 -7.91 -5.10
N CYS A 261 -1.64 -7.41 -6.30
CA CYS A 261 -2.61 -6.70 -7.12
C CYS A 261 -3.72 -7.65 -7.58
N PRO A 262 -5.01 -7.28 -7.43
CA PRO A 262 -6.12 -8.12 -7.90
C PRO A 262 -6.09 -8.28 -9.42
N SER A 263 -6.53 -9.45 -9.88
CA SER A 263 -6.63 -9.72 -11.33
C SER A 263 -7.54 -8.71 -12.02
N GLY A 264 -7.12 -8.27 -13.21
CA GLY A 264 -7.87 -7.31 -14.01
C GLY A 264 -7.79 -5.85 -13.54
N TYR A 265 -6.94 -5.54 -12.54
CA TYR A 265 -6.78 -4.17 -12.05
C TYR A 265 -5.51 -3.51 -12.56
N LEU A 266 -5.66 -2.24 -12.93
CA LEU A 266 -4.57 -1.29 -13.11
C LEU A 266 -4.82 -0.07 -12.21
N PHE A 267 -3.94 0.19 -11.28
CA PHE A 267 -3.95 1.40 -10.45
C PHE A 267 -2.95 2.40 -11.00
N LEU A 268 -3.38 3.62 -11.28
CA LEU A 268 -2.51 4.76 -11.57
C LEU A 268 -2.51 5.70 -10.38
N LEU A 269 -1.36 5.83 -9.74
CA LEU A 269 -1.19 6.57 -8.50
C LEU A 269 -0.27 7.78 -8.71
N ASN A 270 -0.52 8.82 -7.94
CA ASN A 270 0.36 9.96 -7.84
C ASN A 270 1.08 9.94 -6.48
N SER A 271 2.38 9.71 -6.49
CA SER A 271 3.17 9.61 -5.27
C SER A 271 3.18 10.88 -4.41
N ASN A 272 2.86 12.04 -4.99
CA ASN A 272 2.83 13.28 -4.22
C ASN A 272 1.61 13.38 -3.28
N PHE A 273 0.56 12.59 -3.52
CA PHE A 273 -0.72 12.67 -2.81
C PHE A 273 -1.10 11.38 -2.08
N ILE A 274 -0.24 10.38 -2.06
CA ILE A 274 -0.45 9.11 -1.35
C ILE A 274 0.81 8.71 -0.59
N GLY A 275 0.64 8.12 0.57
CA GLY A 275 1.75 7.58 1.34
C GLY A 275 1.33 7.06 2.71
N TRP A 276 2.31 6.94 3.59
CA TRP A 276 2.16 6.31 4.88
C TRP A 276 2.23 7.32 6.04
N ALA A 277 1.29 7.22 6.96
CA ALA A 277 1.48 7.74 8.31
C ALA A 277 1.71 6.57 9.25
N ILE A 278 2.90 6.50 9.84
CA ILE A 278 3.32 5.41 10.72
C ILE A 278 3.73 6.02 12.06
N HIS A 279 3.15 5.51 13.15
CA HIS A 279 3.50 5.98 14.48
C HIS A 279 5.01 5.79 14.74
N ARG A 280 5.63 6.78 15.37
CA ARG A 280 7.08 6.81 15.61
C ARG A 280 7.59 5.52 16.27
N ASP A 281 6.87 5.02 17.28
CA ASP A 281 7.23 3.85 18.05
C ASP A 281 6.50 2.57 17.59
N GLY A 282 5.79 2.64 16.45
CA GLY A 282 4.98 1.57 15.91
C GLY A 282 5.53 0.91 14.64
N TYR A 283 6.73 1.26 14.19
CA TYR A 283 7.30 0.70 12.96
C TYR A 283 8.05 -0.60 13.22
N PHE A 284 7.36 -1.73 13.04
CA PHE A 284 7.88 -3.07 13.32
C PHE A 284 8.52 -3.20 14.71
N ALA A 285 7.91 -2.54 15.69
CA ALA A 285 8.39 -2.55 17.06
C ALA A 285 8.23 -3.95 17.66
N ARG A 286 9.29 -4.44 18.31
CA ARG A 286 9.32 -5.76 18.94
C ARG A 286 9.01 -5.64 20.41
N THR A 287 8.14 -6.52 20.94
CA THR A 287 7.95 -6.64 22.38
C THR A 287 9.08 -7.48 22.98
N PRO A 288 9.38 -7.32 24.26
CA PRO A 288 10.20 -8.31 24.96
C PRO A 288 9.59 -9.72 24.85
N TRP A 289 10.43 -10.75 24.99
CA TRP A 289 9.96 -12.12 25.12
C TRP A 289 9.18 -12.27 26.41
N ALA A 290 8.03 -12.88 26.34
CA ALA A 290 7.17 -13.21 27.49
C ALA A 290 6.99 -14.72 27.56
N ASP A 291 7.11 -15.26 28.78
CA ASP A 291 6.91 -16.67 29.04
C ASP A 291 5.44 -17.06 28.94
N LEU A 292 5.18 -18.23 28.38
CA LEU A 292 3.84 -18.80 28.24
C LEU A 292 3.41 -19.67 29.43
N VAL A 293 4.19 -19.71 30.49
CA VAL A 293 3.90 -20.52 31.71
C VAL A 293 2.56 -20.13 32.34
N THR A 294 2.19 -18.86 32.27
CA THR A 294 0.86 -18.38 32.72
C THR A 294 -0.31 -18.96 31.91
N ALA A 295 -0.05 -19.45 30.72
CA ALA A 295 -1.02 -20.15 29.86
C ALA A 295 -0.86 -21.69 29.96
N ASN A 296 -0.16 -22.21 30.96
CA ASN A 296 0.17 -23.64 31.16
C ASN A 296 0.92 -24.27 29.96
N VAL A 297 1.77 -23.51 29.30
CA VAL A 297 2.59 -23.96 28.18
C VAL A 297 4.04 -23.59 28.43
N PHE A 298 4.97 -24.53 28.25
CA PHE A 298 6.40 -24.26 28.31
C PHE A 298 6.87 -23.68 27.00
N GLY A 299 7.35 -22.43 27.05
CA GLY A 299 7.80 -21.69 25.89
C GLY A 299 7.69 -20.19 26.08
N ARG A 300 8.13 -19.45 25.09
CA ARG A 300 8.12 -17.99 25.09
C ARG A 300 7.57 -17.41 23.77
N THR A 301 6.96 -16.25 23.87
CA THR A 301 6.39 -15.54 22.72
C THR A 301 6.86 -14.10 22.66
N MET A 302 7.06 -13.62 21.46
CA MET A 302 7.33 -12.22 21.14
C MET A 302 6.36 -11.74 20.05
N LYS A 303 5.93 -10.49 20.13
CA LYS A 303 5.07 -9.90 19.12
C LYS A 303 5.78 -8.75 18.41
N ILE A 304 5.64 -8.70 17.11
CA ILE A 304 6.03 -7.57 16.28
C ILE A 304 4.78 -6.73 16.04
N LYS A 305 4.85 -5.44 16.33
CA LYS A 305 3.75 -4.50 16.17
C LYS A 305 4.02 -3.55 15.01
N TRP A 306 3.01 -3.30 14.20
CA TRP A 306 2.99 -2.22 13.26
C TRP A 306 1.75 -1.35 13.49
N HIS A 307 1.93 -0.04 13.54
CA HIS A 307 0.88 0.93 13.85
C HIS A 307 0.94 2.09 12.88
N GLY A 308 -0.03 2.17 11.97
CA GLY A 308 -0.06 3.18 10.92
C GLY A 308 -1.29 3.06 10.04
N ASN A 309 -1.38 3.92 9.02
CA ASN A 309 -2.38 3.79 7.97
C ASN A 309 -1.85 4.38 6.67
N LEU A 310 -2.46 3.99 5.55
CA LEU A 310 -2.28 4.64 4.27
C LEU A 310 -3.07 5.95 4.28
N ILE A 311 -2.42 7.04 3.90
CA ILE A 311 -3.04 8.36 3.81
C ILE A 311 -3.08 8.83 2.36
N VAL A 312 -4.15 9.51 2.01
CA VAL A 312 -4.34 10.14 0.69
C VAL A 312 -4.79 11.57 0.92
N SER A 313 -4.02 12.50 0.39
CA SER A 313 -4.35 13.94 0.48
C SER A 313 -5.25 14.42 -0.66
N ASN A 314 -5.24 13.73 -1.81
CA ASN A 314 -6.13 14.05 -2.92
C ASN A 314 -6.54 12.80 -3.68
N ARG A 315 -7.81 12.39 -3.56
CA ARG A 315 -8.34 11.20 -4.24
C ARG A 315 -8.39 11.34 -5.77
N ARG A 316 -8.63 12.55 -6.30
CA ARG A 316 -8.69 12.81 -7.75
C ARG A 316 -7.35 12.64 -8.46
N ALA A 317 -6.25 12.58 -7.70
CA ALA A 317 -4.91 12.33 -8.25
C ALA A 317 -4.66 10.85 -8.56
N HIS A 318 -5.60 9.98 -8.22
CA HIS A 318 -5.48 8.53 -8.36
C HIS A 318 -6.63 8.01 -9.20
N ALA A 319 -6.36 7.00 -10.02
CA ALA A 319 -7.39 6.30 -10.79
C ALA A 319 -7.13 4.79 -10.77
N ALA A 320 -8.20 4.03 -10.85
CA ALA A 320 -8.15 2.59 -11.07
C ALA A 320 -8.96 2.23 -12.32
N HIS A 321 -8.56 1.16 -12.97
CA HIS A 321 -9.38 0.46 -13.94
C HIS A 321 -9.50 -0.99 -13.46
N SER A 322 -10.74 -1.43 -13.33
CA SER A 322 -11.07 -2.83 -13.05
C SER A 322 -11.59 -3.51 -14.33
N ASN A 323 -11.54 -4.84 -14.36
CA ASN A 323 -12.01 -5.66 -15.49
C ASN A 323 -11.17 -5.52 -16.78
N LEU A 324 -9.85 -5.30 -16.65
CA LEU A 324 -8.92 -5.42 -17.76
C LEU A 324 -8.56 -6.87 -18.05
N SER A 325 -8.40 -7.19 -19.34
CA SER A 325 -8.01 -8.51 -19.85
C SER A 325 -6.76 -8.45 -20.74
#